data_c13d9180c1358550dcf41a51029040fe
#
_entry.id   c13d9180c1358550dcf41a51029040fe
#
_cell.length_a   1.000
_cell.length_b   1.000
_cell.length_c   1.000
_cell.angle_alpha   90.00
_cell.angle_beta   90.00
_cell.angle_gamma   90.00
#
_symmetry.space_group_name_H-M   'P 1'
#
loop_
_entity.id
_entity.type
_entity.pdbx_description
1 polymer ?
#
loop_
_entity_poly.entity_id
_entity_poly.type
_entity_poly.pdbx_seq_one_letter_code
_entity_poly.pdbx_strand_id
1 'polypeptide(L)'
;MRLEFPKFSGEYLASWVYKANQYFKYYNTPVAEKLMLASFHMEGEALIWFQDSEEVGLFVDWESLIQALHIRFGAMTYEDPMETLIRLRQTALVSLYKA
;
A
#
# COMPACT_ATOMS: atom_id res chain seq x y z
N MET A 1 -1.50 -26.27 -0.30
CA MET A 1 -1.16 -25.21 0.66
C MET A 1 -2.17 -24.07 0.59
N ARG A 2 -2.51 -23.52 1.73
CA ARG A 2 -3.48 -22.45 1.78
C ARG A 2 -2.82 -21.18 2.28
N LEU A 3 -2.87 -20.12 1.48
CA LEU A 3 -2.33 -18.83 1.87
C LEU A 3 -3.41 -17.95 2.46
N GLU A 4 -3.05 -17.17 3.46
CA GLU A 4 -3.95 -16.18 4.04
C GLU A 4 -3.56 -14.81 3.51
N PHE A 5 -4.57 -13.99 3.20
CA PHE A 5 -4.29 -12.64 2.76
C PHE A 5 -3.74 -11.83 3.93
N PRO A 6 -2.65 -11.08 3.73
CA PRO A 6 -2.03 -10.35 4.83
C PRO A 6 -2.86 -9.17 5.29
N LYS A 7 -2.73 -8.85 6.58
CA LYS A 7 -3.40 -7.70 7.16
C LYS A 7 -2.49 -6.49 7.11
N PHE A 8 -3.10 -5.31 6.97
CA PHE A 8 -2.35 -4.07 6.91
C PHE A 8 -2.92 -3.07 7.90
N SER A 9 -2.07 -2.55 8.77
CA SER A 9 -2.45 -1.59 9.79
C SER A 9 -1.77 -0.23 9.63
N GLY A 10 -0.97 -0.07 8.59
CA GLY A 10 -0.28 1.18 8.32
C GLY A 10 1.24 1.07 8.35
N GLU A 11 1.76 -0.08 8.76
CA GLU A 11 3.18 -0.31 8.84
C GLU A 11 3.63 -1.37 7.85
N TYR A 12 4.91 -1.29 7.44
CA TYR A 12 5.52 -2.30 6.57
C TYR A 12 4.75 -2.47 5.26
N LEU A 13 4.49 -1.34 4.63
CA LEU A 13 3.71 -1.33 3.40
C LEU A 13 4.34 -2.20 2.31
N ALA A 14 5.65 -2.10 2.12
CA ALA A 14 6.33 -2.85 1.07
C ALA A 14 6.15 -4.36 1.24
N SER A 15 6.29 -4.83 2.49
CA SER A 15 6.09 -6.25 2.78
C SER A 15 4.66 -6.67 2.53
N TRP A 16 3.71 -5.82 2.94
CA TRP A 16 2.30 -6.13 2.74
C TRP A 16 1.96 -6.23 1.25
N VAL A 17 2.45 -5.27 0.46
CA VAL A 17 2.18 -5.27 -0.97
C VAL A 17 2.77 -6.52 -1.62
N TYR A 18 3.99 -6.88 -1.24
CA TYR A 18 4.62 -8.07 -1.77
C TYR A 18 3.80 -9.32 -1.47
N LYS A 19 3.39 -9.48 -0.21
CA LYS A 19 2.63 -10.65 0.20
C LYS A 19 1.25 -10.68 -0.46
N ALA A 20 0.62 -9.52 -0.60
CA ALA A 20 -0.67 -9.43 -1.27
C ALA A 20 -0.55 -9.87 -2.73
N ASN A 21 0.50 -9.42 -3.41
CA ASN A 21 0.71 -9.81 -4.79
C ASN A 21 0.99 -11.31 -4.92
N GLN A 22 1.71 -11.89 -3.95
CA GLN A 22 1.92 -13.33 -3.94
C GLN A 22 0.60 -14.09 -3.80
N TYR A 23 -0.27 -13.58 -2.94
CA TYR A 23 -1.59 -14.18 -2.77
C TYR A 23 -2.38 -14.13 -4.07
N PHE A 24 -2.42 -12.97 -4.72
CA PHE A 24 -3.15 -12.82 -5.97
C PHE A 24 -2.63 -13.75 -7.05
N LYS A 25 -1.32 -13.89 -7.11
CA LYS A 25 -0.68 -14.76 -8.08
C LYS A 25 -0.99 -16.22 -7.81
N TYR A 26 -0.93 -16.62 -6.56
CA TYR A 26 -1.17 -18.00 -6.17
C TYR A 26 -2.60 -18.43 -6.46
N TYR A 27 -3.55 -17.56 -6.13
CA TYR A 27 -4.97 -17.88 -6.32
C TYR A 27 -5.53 -17.36 -7.62
N ASN A 28 -4.70 -16.76 -8.46
CA ASN A 28 -5.15 -16.23 -9.73
C ASN A 28 -6.34 -15.30 -9.55
N THR A 29 -6.23 -14.38 -8.60
CA THR A 29 -7.31 -13.52 -8.15
C THR A 29 -7.76 -12.55 -9.25
N PRO A 30 -9.05 -12.49 -9.55
CA PRO A 30 -9.56 -11.52 -10.53
C PRO A 30 -9.29 -10.09 -10.09
N VAL A 31 -9.04 -9.22 -11.06
CA VAL A 31 -8.76 -7.81 -10.78
C VAL A 31 -9.87 -7.18 -9.94
N ALA A 32 -11.11 -7.52 -10.24
CA ALA A 32 -12.26 -6.93 -9.55
C ALA A 32 -12.33 -7.30 -8.08
N GLU A 33 -11.67 -8.39 -7.67
CA GLU A 33 -11.72 -8.84 -6.29
C GLU A 33 -10.57 -8.35 -5.43
N LYS A 34 -9.54 -7.78 -6.05
CA LYS A 34 -8.35 -7.37 -5.30
C LYS A 34 -8.64 -6.28 -4.28
N LEU A 35 -9.39 -5.27 -4.67
CA LEU A 35 -9.75 -4.19 -3.75
C LEU A 35 -10.61 -4.69 -2.60
N MET A 36 -11.56 -5.58 -2.92
CA MET A 36 -12.43 -6.12 -1.89
C MET A 36 -11.64 -6.91 -0.85
N LEU A 37 -10.71 -7.75 -1.32
CA LEU A 37 -9.87 -8.51 -0.40
C LEU A 37 -9.04 -7.57 0.48
N ALA A 38 -8.49 -6.53 -0.11
CA ALA A 38 -7.71 -5.56 0.66
C ALA A 38 -8.56 -4.91 1.73
N SER A 39 -9.80 -4.53 1.39
CA SER A 39 -10.67 -3.85 2.34
C SER A 39 -10.99 -4.72 3.56
N PHE A 40 -11.12 -6.03 3.36
CA PHE A 40 -11.42 -6.93 4.48
C PHE A 40 -10.22 -7.15 5.40
N HIS A 41 -9.03 -6.79 4.95
CA HIS A 41 -7.81 -7.07 5.72
C HIS A 41 -7.09 -5.80 6.14
N MET A 42 -7.77 -4.66 6.05
CA MET A 42 -7.25 -3.41 6.61
C MET A 42 -7.64 -3.34 8.08
N GLU A 43 -6.74 -2.78 8.89
CA GLU A 43 -6.97 -2.63 10.33
C GLU A 43 -6.50 -1.27 10.80
N GLY A 44 -7.01 -0.83 11.95
CA GLY A 44 -6.55 0.38 12.58
C GLY A 44 -6.63 1.62 11.70
N GLU A 45 -5.57 2.40 11.69
CA GLU A 45 -5.51 3.62 10.89
C GLU A 45 -5.70 3.37 9.41
N ALA A 46 -5.19 2.25 8.93
CA ALA A 46 -5.31 1.91 7.53
C ALA A 46 -6.77 1.69 7.14
N LEU A 47 -7.54 1.05 8.01
CA LEU A 47 -8.95 0.83 7.74
C LEU A 47 -9.72 2.14 7.71
N ILE A 48 -9.46 3.02 8.67
CA ILE A 48 -10.12 4.32 8.72
C ILE A 48 -9.81 5.12 7.46
N TRP A 49 -8.52 5.16 7.10
CA TRP A 49 -8.10 5.85 5.89
C TRP A 49 -8.75 5.24 4.64
N PHE A 50 -8.82 3.92 4.59
CA PHE A 50 -9.41 3.23 3.45
C PHE A 50 -10.88 3.60 3.27
N GLN A 51 -11.65 3.59 4.35
CA GLN A 51 -13.06 3.93 4.30
C GLN A 51 -13.27 5.36 3.83
N ASP A 52 -12.52 6.29 4.39
CA ASP A 52 -12.64 7.70 4.02
C ASP A 52 -12.23 7.94 2.57
N SER A 53 -11.16 7.31 2.16
CA SER A 53 -10.63 7.50 0.80
C SER A 53 -11.52 6.86 -0.26
N GLU A 54 -12.09 5.71 0.05
CA GLU A 54 -12.99 5.03 -0.85
C GLU A 54 -14.26 5.88 -1.09
N GLU A 55 -14.72 6.51 -0.03
CA GLU A 55 -15.92 7.33 -0.11
C GLU A 55 -15.74 8.52 -1.04
N VAL A 56 -14.54 9.11 -1.05
CA VAL A 56 -14.27 10.25 -1.94
C VAL A 56 -13.72 9.81 -3.30
N GLY A 57 -13.57 8.51 -3.52
CA GLY A 57 -13.13 8.00 -4.81
C GLY A 57 -11.65 8.18 -5.08
N LEU A 58 -10.82 8.15 -4.05
CA LEU A 58 -9.38 8.35 -4.20
C LEU A 58 -8.72 7.24 -5.03
N PHE A 59 -9.27 6.05 -4.99
CA PHE A 59 -8.76 4.93 -5.76
C PHE A 59 -9.92 4.09 -6.30
N VAL A 60 -9.68 3.42 -7.41
CA VAL A 60 -10.72 2.61 -8.06
C VAL A 60 -10.26 1.19 -8.36
N ASP A 61 -8.97 0.91 -8.27
CA ASP A 61 -8.44 -0.42 -8.51
C ASP A 61 -7.22 -0.66 -7.63
N TRP A 62 -6.65 -1.87 -7.75
CA TRP A 62 -5.51 -2.26 -6.93
C TRP A 62 -4.31 -1.32 -7.11
N GLU A 63 -4.00 -1.00 -8.35
CA GLU A 63 -2.83 -0.16 -8.62
C GLU A 63 -2.99 1.25 -8.07
N SER A 64 -4.16 1.85 -8.26
CA SER A 64 -4.40 3.18 -7.70
C SER A 64 -4.43 3.14 -6.18
N LEU A 65 -4.92 2.06 -5.59
CA LEU A 65 -4.87 1.88 -4.14
C LEU A 65 -3.43 1.86 -3.66
N ILE A 66 -2.57 1.10 -4.34
CA ILE A 66 -1.17 1.00 -3.93
C ILE A 66 -0.48 2.36 -4.00
N GLN A 67 -0.74 3.13 -5.05
CA GLN A 67 -0.17 4.47 -5.16
C GLN A 67 -0.63 5.36 -4.01
N ALA A 68 -1.91 5.31 -3.69
CA ALA A 68 -2.45 6.11 -2.59
C ALA A 68 -1.86 5.67 -1.26
N LEU A 69 -1.68 4.38 -1.06
CA LEU A 69 -1.06 3.87 0.16
C LEU A 69 0.39 4.34 0.31
N HIS A 70 1.13 4.36 -0.79
CA HIS A 70 2.51 4.87 -0.74
C HIS A 70 2.56 6.33 -0.34
N ILE A 71 1.62 7.12 -0.79
CA ILE A 71 1.56 8.53 -0.43
C ILE A 71 1.25 8.69 1.05
N ARG A 72 0.30 7.91 1.56
CA ARG A 72 -0.14 8.06 2.93
C ARG A 72 0.73 7.34 3.96
N PHE A 73 1.17 6.13 3.63
CA PHE A 73 1.86 5.27 4.58
C PHE A 73 3.29 4.92 4.19
N GLY A 74 3.71 5.27 2.99
CA GLY A 74 5.04 4.89 2.52
C GLY A 74 6.15 5.43 3.41
N ALA A 75 6.01 6.65 3.89
CA ALA A 75 7.02 7.27 4.74
C ALA A 75 7.11 6.65 6.13
N MET A 76 6.12 5.84 6.50
CA MET A 76 6.07 5.20 7.80
C MET A 76 6.67 3.80 7.80
N THR A 77 7.20 3.39 6.67
CA THR A 77 7.80 2.06 6.53
C THR A 77 9.29 2.14 6.81
N TYR A 78 9.74 1.41 7.80
CA TYR A 78 11.14 1.45 8.24
C TYR A 78 11.79 0.07 8.14
N GLU A 79 11.45 -0.68 7.11
CA GLU A 79 12.03 -2.00 6.91
C GLU A 79 13.51 -1.90 6.59
N ASP A 80 13.89 -0.83 5.91
CA ASP A 80 15.29 -0.56 5.58
C ASP A 80 15.55 0.93 5.76
N PRO A 81 16.13 1.32 6.89
CA PRO A 81 16.39 2.74 7.17
C PRO A 81 17.23 3.40 6.09
N MET A 82 18.19 2.68 5.55
CA MET A 82 19.05 3.24 4.50
C MET A 82 18.25 3.52 3.24
N GLU A 83 17.41 2.60 2.85
CA GLU A 83 16.57 2.79 1.67
C GLU A 83 15.60 3.94 1.87
N THR A 84 15.01 4.03 3.04
CA THR A 84 14.12 5.12 3.37
C THR A 84 14.82 6.46 3.27
N LEU A 85 16.03 6.52 3.77
CA LEU A 85 16.82 7.75 3.74
C LEU A 85 17.13 8.16 2.31
N ILE A 86 17.52 7.21 1.48
CA ILE A 86 17.83 7.49 0.07
C ILE A 86 16.60 7.99 -0.66
N ARG A 87 15.47 7.36 -0.38
CA ARG A 87 14.22 7.74 -1.03
C ARG A 87 13.81 9.17 -0.68
N LEU A 88 13.93 9.52 0.59
CA LEU A 88 13.64 10.88 1.02
C LEU A 88 14.59 11.89 0.39
N ARG A 89 15.85 11.53 0.29
CA ARG A 89 16.84 12.40 -0.33
C ARG A 89 16.50 12.65 -1.79
N GLN A 90 16.12 11.61 -2.51
CA GLN A 90 15.75 11.76 -3.91
C GLN A 90 14.54 12.66 -4.08
N THR A 91 13.57 12.50 -3.22
CA THR A 91 12.37 13.34 -3.25
C THR A 91 12.73 14.78 -2.99
N ALA A 92 13.60 15.04 -2.02
CA ALA A 92 14.03 16.39 -1.70
C ALA A 92 14.76 17.02 -2.86
N LEU A 93 15.65 16.27 -3.50
CA LEU A 93 16.40 16.78 -4.63
C LEU A 93 15.50 17.14 -5.80
N VAL A 94 14.54 16.27 -6.08
CA VAL A 94 13.59 16.52 -7.16
C VAL A 94 12.79 17.79 -6.87
N SER A 95 12.37 17.97 -5.63
CA SER A 95 11.64 19.17 -5.24
C SER A 95 12.49 20.41 -5.43
N LEU A 96 13.74 20.35 -5.03
CA LEU A 96 14.64 21.50 -5.17
C LEU A 96 14.83 21.88 -6.63
N TYR A 97 14.99 20.89 -7.49
CA TYR A 97 15.21 21.17 -8.90
C TYR A 97 13.98 21.69 -9.59
N LYS A 98 12.82 21.31 -9.12
CA LYS A 98 11.57 21.76 -9.70
C LYS A 98 11.10 23.10 -9.16
N ALA A 99 11.62 23.48 -8.03
CA ALA A 99 11.24 24.73 -7.38
C ALA A 99 11.88 25.98 -8.06
#